data_3a7ce0e22367a1c14c91860b9ed41b4f
#
_entry.id   3a7ce0e22367a1c14c91860b9ed41b4f
#
_cell.length_a   1.000
_cell.length_b   1.000
_cell.length_c   1.000
_cell.angle_alpha   90.00
_cell.angle_beta   90.00
_cell.angle_gamma   90.00
#
_symmetry.space_group_name_H-M   'P 1'
#
loop_
_entity.id
_entity.type
_entity.pdbx_description
1 polymer ?
#
loop_
_entity_poly.entity_id
_entity_poly.type
_entity_poly.pdbx_seq_one_letter_code
_entity_poly.pdbx_strand_id
1 'polypeptide(L)'
;EFLEVEHGALGLRQSIAFFKHVNVLPSFIEEALSKVVISDIRCISVSDTPRRVEGSYMPVFMAGYNAAKILSSSLSVPLYTFSHQEGHVAAVLKSFDTGLSDKKSIFFHLSGGTTEALLTANDGVHYELKIVGGTKDISVGKLLDRAGVALGYDFPAGKYVDKLALKSGYNGSKYLSKIKAHDGWFNLSGTEYQVLGAIETSRTEVAAELMERISILLFDVSKYLANKFDTKKIYMAGGVASSKYLRAKIRELTNENNSFTINFSSPELSG
;
A
#
# COMPACT_ATOMS: atom_id res chain seq x y z
N GLU A 1 5.08 1.21 -18.81
CA GLU A 1 5.13 -0.14 -19.44
C GLU A 1 5.22 -1.19 -18.33
N PHE A 2 4.29 -2.17 -18.33
CA PHE A 2 4.36 -3.27 -17.37
C PHE A 2 5.35 -4.31 -17.87
N LEU A 3 6.23 -4.79 -16.98
CA LEU A 3 7.10 -5.91 -17.29
C LEU A 3 6.28 -7.19 -17.41
N GLU A 4 6.31 -7.83 -18.57
CA GLU A 4 5.64 -9.10 -18.78
C GLU A 4 6.25 -10.19 -17.88
N VAL A 5 5.38 -10.91 -17.19
CA VAL A 5 5.73 -12.05 -16.33
C VAL A 5 5.17 -13.30 -17.00
N GLU A 6 5.96 -14.35 -17.08
CA GLU A 6 5.52 -15.63 -17.64
C GLU A 6 4.28 -16.17 -16.92
N HIS A 7 3.38 -16.75 -17.69
CA HIS A 7 2.13 -17.29 -17.17
C HIS A 7 2.41 -18.31 -16.04
N GLY A 8 1.89 -18.05 -14.84
CA GLY A 8 2.11 -18.90 -13.66
C GLY A 8 3.34 -18.56 -12.81
N ALA A 9 4.17 -17.58 -13.21
CA ALA A 9 5.29 -17.11 -12.39
C ALA A 9 4.80 -16.14 -11.31
N LEU A 10 5.37 -16.25 -10.09
CA LEU A 10 5.04 -15.41 -8.94
C LEU A 10 5.78 -14.06 -8.95
N GLY A 11 6.44 -13.70 -10.05
CA GLY A 11 7.19 -12.45 -10.21
C GLY A 11 8.43 -12.63 -11.10
N LEU A 12 9.16 -11.54 -11.35
CA LEU A 12 10.41 -11.55 -12.12
C LEU A 12 11.62 -11.70 -11.20
N ARG A 13 12.63 -12.46 -11.68
CA ARG A 13 13.95 -12.48 -11.03
C ARG A 13 14.56 -11.08 -11.10
N GLN A 14 15.22 -10.64 -10.03
CA GLN A 14 15.82 -9.31 -9.92
C GLN A 14 16.78 -8.97 -11.07
N SER A 15 17.58 -9.95 -11.52
CA SER A 15 18.49 -9.80 -12.67
C SER A 15 17.77 -9.54 -13.97
N ILE A 16 16.64 -10.21 -14.21
CA ILE A 16 15.82 -10.00 -15.43
C ILE A 16 15.16 -8.62 -15.36
N ALA A 17 14.61 -8.25 -14.22
CA ALA A 17 14.01 -6.94 -14.00
C ALA A 17 15.05 -5.82 -14.21
N PHE A 18 16.25 -5.96 -13.63
CA PHE A 18 17.35 -5.03 -13.80
C PHE A 18 17.73 -4.87 -15.29
N PHE A 19 17.93 -5.98 -16.00
CA PHE A 19 18.29 -5.95 -17.43
C PHE A 19 17.21 -5.26 -18.27
N LYS A 20 15.93 -5.57 -18.03
CA LYS A 20 14.82 -4.91 -18.73
C LYS A 20 14.82 -3.40 -18.47
N HIS A 21 15.01 -2.97 -17.20
CA HIS A 21 15.09 -1.55 -16.87
C HIS A 21 16.25 -0.84 -17.58
N VAL A 22 17.44 -1.43 -17.56
CA VAL A 22 18.62 -0.84 -18.24
C VAL A 22 18.37 -0.65 -19.72
N ASN A 23 17.68 -1.58 -20.37
CA ASN A 23 17.39 -1.52 -21.80
C ASN A 23 16.36 -0.45 -22.18
N VAL A 24 15.36 -0.17 -21.33
CA VAL A 24 14.30 0.79 -21.64
C VAL A 24 14.58 2.20 -21.13
N LEU A 25 15.42 2.36 -20.10
CA LEU A 25 15.75 3.65 -19.51
C LEU A 25 16.24 4.70 -20.52
N PRO A 26 17.13 4.38 -21.48
CA PRO A 26 17.60 5.38 -22.44
C PRO A 26 16.46 6.02 -23.24
N SER A 27 15.53 5.23 -23.76
CA SER A 27 14.40 5.76 -24.54
C SER A 27 13.44 6.60 -23.71
N PHE A 28 13.16 6.20 -22.45
CA PHE A 28 12.36 7.01 -21.52
C PHE A 28 13.02 8.33 -21.14
N ILE A 29 14.34 8.32 -20.95
CA ILE A 29 15.10 9.55 -20.64
C ILE A 29 15.09 10.47 -21.87
N GLU A 30 15.32 9.95 -23.07
CA GLU A 30 15.27 10.71 -24.30
C GLU A 30 13.88 11.34 -24.51
N GLU A 31 12.82 10.56 -24.34
CA GLU A 31 11.44 11.07 -24.41
C GLU A 31 11.17 12.16 -23.33
N ALA A 32 11.62 11.96 -22.11
CA ALA A 32 11.44 12.94 -21.05
C ALA A 32 12.18 14.25 -21.35
N LEU A 33 13.44 14.17 -21.78
CA LEU A 33 14.26 15.33 -22.11
C LEU A 33 13.76 16.07 -23.36
N SER A 34 13.12 15.41 -24.29
CA SER A 34 12.50 16.06 -25.47
C SER A 34 11.32 16.97 -25.11
N LYS A 35 10.72 16.79 -23.93
CA LYS A 35 9.55 17.53 -23.45
C LYS A 35 9.88 18.71 -22.53
N VAL A 36 11.15 18.92 -22.20
CA VAL A 36 11.58 19.96 -21.26
C VAL A 36 12.75 20.76 -21.82
N VAL A 37 12.88 21.99 -21.36
CA VAL A 37 14.07 22.83 -21.63
C VAL A 37 15.16 22.41 -20.64
N ILE A 38 16.28 21.91 -21.12
CA ILE A 38 17.36 21.34 -20.30
C ILE A 38 17.86 22.33 -19.25
N SER A 39 17.95 23.62 -19.60
CA SER A 39 18.37 24.67 -18.65
C SER A 39 17.42 24.90 -17.48
N ASP A 40 16.19 24.40 -17.57
CA ASP A 40 15.18 24.53 -16.51
C ASP A 40 15.21 23.37 -15.52
N ILE A 41 15.99 22.33 -15.79
CA ILE A 41 16.20 21.23 -14.88
C ILE A 41 17.01 21.71 -13.69
N ARG A 42 16.42 21.68 -12.49
CA ARG A 42 17.05 22.17 -11.26
C ARG A 42 17.65 21.06 -10.40
N CYS A 43 17.14 19.84 -10.53
CA CYS A 43 17.62 18.67 -9.80
C CYS A 43 17.17 17.40 -10.50
N ILE A 44 17.82 16.30 -10.14
CA ILE A 44 17.39 14.93 -10.46
C ILE A 44 16.93 14.27 -9.16
N SER A 45 15.84 13.52 -9.25
CA SER A 45 15.27 12.79 -8.11
C SER A 45 15.03 11.34 -8.50
N VAL A 46 15.41 10.39 -7.63
CA VAL A 46 15.33 8.95 -7.94
C VAL A 46 15.05 8.12 -6.69
N SER A 47 14.30 7.03 -6.86
CA SER A 47 14.23 5.97 -5.84
C SER A 47 15.43 5.06 -5.96
N ASP A 48 16.22 4.96 -4.88
CA ASP A 48 17.47 4.17 -4.81
C ASP A 48 17.33 2.88 -3.99
N THR A 49 16.25 2.73 -3.23
CA THR A 49 16.02 1.59 -2.34
C THR A 49 14.51 1.38 -2.11
N PRO A 50 14.06 0.15 -1.80
CA PRO A 50 12.67 -0.07 -1.42
C PRO A 50 12.24 0.71 -0.18
N ARG A 51 13.09 0.72 0.88
CA ARG A 51 12.84 1.34 2.18
C ARG A 51 14.11 1.89 2.78
N ARG A 52 14.01 2.90 3.65
CA ARG A 52 15.15 3.44 4.44
C ARG A 52 15.41 2.62 5.71
N VAL A 53 15.66 1.32 5.54
CA VAL A 53 16.05 0.43 6.63
C VAL A 53 17.30 -0.37 6.22
N GLU A 54 18.14 -0.71 7.19
CA GLU A 54 19.33 -1.48 6.95
C GLU A 54 18.99 -2.83 6.28
N GLY A 55 19.75 -3.21 5.26
CA GLY A 55 19.52 -4.44 4.49
C GLY A 55 18.41 -4.34 3.43
N SER A 56 17.71 -3.22 3.30
CA SER A 56 16.71 -3.01 2.27
C SER A 56 17.36 -2.67 0.92
N TYR A 57 18.00 -3.65 0.31
CA TYR A 57 18.66 -3.53 -0.99
C TYR A 57 17.97 -4.40 -2.03
N MET A 58 17.66 -3.82 -3.19
CA MET A 58 17.19 -4.55 -4.37
C MET A 58 17.95 -4.08 -5.62
N PRO A 59 18.65 -5.00 -6.32
CA PRO A 59 19.49 -4.65 -7.48
C PRO A 59 18.76 -3.84 -8.57
N VAL A 60 17.47 -4.08 -8.78
CA VAL A 60 16.68 -3.38 -9.81
C VAL A 60 16.70 -1.85 -9.63
N PHE A 61 16.78 -1.33 -8.41
CA PHE A 61 16.85 0.11 -8.16
C PHE A 61 18.14 0.74 -8.67
N MET A 62 19.21 -0.03 -8.77
CA MET A 62 20.51 0.46 -9.26
C MET A 62 20.46 0.88 -10.74
N ALA A 63 19.55 0.33 -11.54
CA ALA A 63 19.37 0.77 -12.91
C ALA A 63 18.98 2.25 -12.98
N GLY A 64 17.93 2.63 -12.25
CA GLY A 64 17.45 4.02 -12.15
C GLY A 64 18.47 4.93 -11.46
N TYR A 65 19.05 4.48 -10.34
CA TYR A 65 20.04 5.26 -9.60
C TYR A 65 21.27 5.62 -10.45
N ASN A 66 21.85 4.65 -11.17
CA ASN A 66 23.02 4.89 -12.02
C ASN A 66 22.69 5.88 -13.15
N ALA A 67 21.54 5.72 -13.80
CA ALA A 67 21.09 6.64 -14.82
C ALA A 67 20.90 8.07 -14.27
N ALA A 68 20.25 8.20 -13.13
CA ALA A 68 20.05 9.48 -12.45
C ALA A 68 21.38 10.13 -12.02
N LYS A 69 22.35 9.34 -11.56
CA LYS A 69 23.69 9.80 -11.20
C LYS A 69 24.45 10.34 -12.40
N ILE A 70 24.39 9.65 -13.54
CA ILE A 70 24.99 10.08 -14.80
C ILE A 70 24.36 11.41 -15.23
N LEU A 71 23.03 11.50 -15.26
CA LEU A 71 22.30 12.71 -15.64
C LEU A 71 22.65 13.91 -14.74
N SER A 72 22.59 13.70 -13.43
CA SER A 72 22.95 14.74 -12.43
C SER A 72 24.36 15.28 -12.67
N SER A 73 25.33 14.39 -12.90
CA SER A 73 26.73 14.78 -13.15
C SER A 73 26.87 15.50 -14.49
N SER A 74 26.19 15.02 -15.55
CA SER A 74 26.26 15.60 -16.90
C SER A 74 25.61 17.00 -16.97
N LEU A 75 24.51 17.20 -16.23
CA LEU A 75 23.79 18.46 -16.17
C LEU A 75 24.29 19.40 -15.06
N SER A 76 25.22 18.94 -14.23
CA SER A 76 25.75 19.69 -13.07
C SER A 76 24.66 20.18 -12.12
N VAL A 77 23.65 19.33 -11.87
CA VAL A 77 22.53 19.61 -10.96
C VAL A 77 22.52 18.63 -9.77
N PRO A 78 21.94 19.01 -8.61
CA PRO A 78 21.85 18.14 -7.44
C PRO A 78 21.09 16.83 -7.74
N LEU A 79 21.53 15.73 -7.09
CA LEU A 79 20.82 14.45 -7.05
C LEU A 79 20.19 14.26 -5.68
N TYR A 80 18.88 14.01 -5.65
CA TYR A 80 18.15 13.65 -4.44
C TYR A 80 17.69 12.19 -4.54
N THR A 81 17.93 11.43 -3.48
CA THR A 81 17.55 10.02 -3.41
C THR A 81 16.46 9.80 -2.37
N PHE A 82 15.49 8.96 -2.71
CA PHE A 82 14.36 8.61 -1.87
C PHE A 82 14.16 7.10 -1.91
N SER A 83 13.53 6.53 -0.88
CA SER A 83 13.04 5.16 -0.99
C SER A 83 11.76 5.11 -1.84
N HIS A 84 11.48 3.98 -2.40
CA HIS A 84 10.22 3.74 -3.13
C HIS A 84 9.00 3.96 -2.22
N GLN A 85 9.11 3.56 -0.95
CA GLN A 85 8.07 3.78 0.05
C GLN A 85 7.81 5.27 0.32
N GLU A 86 8.86 6.12 0.39
CA GLU A 86 8.71 7.57 0.51
C GLU A 86 7.97 8.16 -0.71
N GLY A 87 8.27 7.67 -1.91
CA GLY A 87 7.58 8.07 -3.14
C GLY A 87 6.07 7.78 -3.09
N HIS A 88 5.68 6.59 -2.65
CA HIS A 88 4.27 6.24 -2.46
C HIS A 88 3.56 7.14 -1.43
N VAL A 89 4.19 7.35 -0.29
CA VAL A 89 3.65 8.24 0.75
C VAL A 89 3.48 9.66 0.22
N ALA A 90 4.50 10.22 -0.42
CA ALA A 90 4.47 11.56 -0.98
C ALA A 90 3.38 11.73 -2.06
N ALA A 91 3.22 10.76 -2.96
CA ALA A 91 2.21 10.78 -4.01
C ALA A 91 0.78 10.80 -3.42
N VAL A 92 0.54 9.98 -2.40
CA VAL A 92 -0.77 9.93 -1.74
C VAL A 92 -1.03 11.21 -0.95
N LEU A 93 -0.08 11.70 -0.16
CA LEU A 93 -0.25 12.92 0.64
C LEU A 93 -0.47 14.15 -0.26
N LYS A 94 0.23 14.23 -1.40
CA LYS A 94 0.01 15.29 -2.40
C LYS A 94 -1.41 15.28 -2.96
N SER A 95 -2.02 14.11 -3.15
CA SER A 95 -3.39 14.00 -3.69
C SER A 95 -4.46 14.61 -2.78
N PHE A 96 -4.15 14.81 -1.50
CA PHE A 96 -5.07 15.43 -0.55
C PHE A 96 -4.90 16.94 -0.40
N ASP A 97 -4.02 17.54 -1.22
CA ASP A 97 -3.66 18.97 -1.10
C ASP A 97 -3.25 19.39 0.34
N THR A 98 -2.98 18.40 1.16
CA THR A 98 -2.42 18.57 2.49
C THR A 98 -0.95 18.85 2.30
N GLY A 99 -0.58 20.01 1.85
CA GLY A 99 0.83 20.35 1.67
C GLY A 99 1.70 19.78 2.79
N LEU A 100 3.00 19.90 2.71
CA LEU A 100 3.99 19.43 3.72
C LEU A 100 3.70 19.90 5.18
N SER A 101 2.46 20.37 5.46
CA SER A 101 2.05 20.98 6.73
C SER A 101 1.80 20.00 7.87
N ASP A 102 1.56 18.72 7.57
CA ASP A 102 1.26 17.74 8.61
C ASP A 102 2.54 17.18 9.22
N LYS A 103 2.91 17.72 10.37
CA LYS A 103 4.12 17.29 11.11
C LYS A 103 4.13 15.79 11.41
N LYS A 104 2.96 15.19 11.65
CA LYS A 104 2.82 13.74 11.90
C LYS A 104 1.51 13.20 11.35
N SER A 105 1.55 12.02 10.73
CA SER A 105 0.36 11.25 10.36
C SER A 105 0.62 9.75 10.40
N ILE A 106 -0.44 8.94 10.38
CA ILE A 106 -0.34 7.49 10.19
C ILE A 106 -0.72 7.18 8.74
N PHE A 107 0.13 6.43 8.07
CA PHE A 107 -0.08 6.00 6.70
C PHE A 107 -0.18 4.48 6.63
N PHE A 108 -1.30 3.95 6.19
CA PHE A 108 -1.48 2.52 5.94
C PHE A 108 -1.19 2.20 4.48
N HIS A 109 -0.23 1.31 4.25
CA HIS A 109 0.00 0.68 2.95
C HIS A 109 -0.71 -0.67 2.94
N LEU A 110 -1.80 -0.77 2.17
CA LEU A 110 -2.71 -1.93 2.12
C LEU A 110 -2.73 -2.51 0.70
N SER A 111 -1.82 -3.44 0.41
CA SER A 111 -1.68 -4.05 -0.91
C SER A 111 -1.75 -5.58 -0.89
N GLY A 112 -1.63 -6.22 -2.05
CA GLY A 112 -1.52 -7.68 -2.16
C GLY A 112 -0.30 -8.24 -1.42
N GLY A 113 0.82 -7.52 -1.42
CA GLY A 113 2.08 -7.95 -0.78
C GLY A 113 2.30 -7.40 0.63
N THR A 114 1.73 -6.24 0.95
CA THR A 114 2.08 -5.46 2.14
C THR A 114 0.83 -5.04 2.93
N THR A 115 0.92 -5.09 4.25
CA THR A 115 -0.04 -4.49 5.17
C THR A 115 0.75 -3.92 6.34
N GLU A 116 1.04 -2.65 6.26
CA GLU A 116 1.87 -1.92 7.22
C GLU A 116 1.24 -0.58 7.58
N ALA A 117 1.41 -0.17 8.83
CA ALA A 117 1.13 1.17 9.30
C ALA A 117 2.45 1.90 9.56
N LEU A 118 2.62 3.04 8.92
CA LEU A 118 3.80 3.90 9.00
C LEU A 118 3.45 5.15 9.79
N LEU A 119 4.24 5.49 10.80
CA LEU A 119 4.27 6.84 11.32
C LEU A 119 5.09 7.67 10.33
N THR A 120 4.48 8.71 9.80
CA THR A 120 5.16 9.68 8.94
C THR A 120 5.43 10.94 9.74
N ALA A 121 6.67 11.39 9.74
CA ALA A 121 7.05 12.72 10.18
C ALA A 121 7.65 13.48 9.00
N ASN A 122 7.38 14.78 8.92
CA ASN A 122 7.86 15.62 7.83
C ASN A 122 8.61 16.82 8.41
N ASP A 123 9.85 17.00 7.98
CA ASP A 123 10.70 18.15 8.36
C ASP A 123 10.64 19.31 7.35
N GLY A 124 9.79 19.20 6.32
CA GLY A 124 9.65 20.13 5.21
C GLY A 124 10.43 19.73 3.96
N VAL A 125 11.34 18.79 4.05
CA VAL A 125 12.18 18.29 2.94
C VAL A 125 12.05 16.78 2.78
N HIS A 126 12.09 16.03 3.88
CA HIS A 126 12.06 14.56 3.88
C HIS A 126 10.91 14.04 4.72
N TYR A 127 10.44 12.86 4.35
CA TYR A 127 9.55 12.06 5.19
C TYR A 127 10.38 11.05 5.99
N GLU A 128 10.38 11.20 7.30
CA GLU A 128 10.81 10.11 8.17
C GLU A 128 9.68 9.10 8.28
N LEU A 129 9.94 7.86 7.86
CA LEU A 129 8.96 6.78 7.86
C LEU A 129 9.37 5.70 8.85
N LYS A 130 8.52 5.44 9.84
CA LYS A 130 8.73 4.38 10.81
C LYS A 130 7.57 3.40 10.79
N ILE A 131 7.84 2.11 10.60
CA ILE A 131 6.81 1.07 10.71
C ILE A 131 6.41 0.97 12.19
N VAL A 132 5.12 1.16 12.47
CA VAL A 132 4.57 1.20 13.84
C VAL A 132 3.44 0.19 14.05
N GLY A 133 3.05 -0.53 13.02
CA GLY A 133 2.01 -1.56 13.08
C GLY A 133 1.86 -2.29 11.75
N GLY A 134 0.95 -3.25 11.71
CA GLY A 134 0.66 -4.04 10.52
C GLY A 134 0.52 -5.52 10.81
N THR A 135 0.57 -6.33 9.76
CA THR A 135 0.55 -7.78 9.89
C THR A 135 1.94 -8.35 10.17
N LYS A 136 1.98 -9.43 10.96
CA LYS A 136 3.22 -10.19 11.22
C LYS A 136 3.34 -11.45 10.36
N ASP A 137 2.31 -11.79 9.58
CA ASP A 137 2.29 -13.00 8.76
C ASP A 137 1.87 -12.72 7.30
N ILE A 138 0.61 -12.80 6.96
CA ILE A 138 0.10 -12.56 5.61
C ILE A 138 -0.53 -11.17 5.48
N SER A 139 -0.40 -10.56 4.30
CA SER A 139 -1.05 -9.27 4.03
C SER A 139 -2.58 -9.42 3.91
N VAL A 140 -3.31 -8.34 4.17
CA VAL A 140 -4.77 -8.29 3.96
C VAL A 140 -5.11 -8.61 2.51
N GLY A 141 -4.35 -8.06 1.54
CA GLY A 141 -4.60 -8.35 0.13
C GLY A 141 -4.41 -9.83 -0.22
N LYS A 142 -3.37 -10.47 0.32
CA LYS A 142 -3.16 -11.91 0.14
C LYS A 142 -4.28 -12.75 0.75
N LEU A 143 -4.77 -12.38 1.94
CA LEU A 143 -5.94 -13.04 2.56
C LEU A 143 -7.18 -12.91 1.67
N LEU A 144 -7.47 -11.70 1.16
CA LEU A 144 -8.62 -11.47 0.29
C LEU A 144 -8.50 -12.22 -1.04
N ASP A 145 -7.31 -12.25 -1.65
CA ASP A 145 -7.10 -12.98 -2.90
C ASP A 145 -7.28 -14.50 -2.70
N ARG A 146 -6.72 -15.06 -1.62
CA ARG A 146 -6.87 -16.49 -1.32
C ARG A 146 -8.32 -16.87 -1.00
N ALA A 147 -9.03 -16.01 -0.24
CA ALA A 147 -10.46 -16.18 -0.01
C ALA A 147 -11.24 -16.15 -1.32
N GLY A 148 -10.94 -15.20 -2.21
CA GLY A 148 -11.59 -15.09 -3.51
C GLY A 148 -11.30 -16.26 -4.43
N VAL A 149 -10.08 -16.79 -4.44
CA VAL A 149 -9.73 -18.01 -5.20
C VAL A 149 -10.48 -19.22 -4.65
N ALA A 150 -10.57 -19.38 -3.33
CA ALA A 150 -11.37 -20.45 -2.71
C ALA A 150 -12.87 -20.31 -3.01
N LEU A 151 -13.35 -19.09 -3.27
CA LEU A 151 -14.71 -18.83 -3.78
C LEU A 151 -14.88 -19.14 -5.28
N GLY A 152 -13.82 -19.60 -5.96
CA GLY A 152 -13.85 -19.97 -7.38
C GLY A 152 -13.61 -18.84 -8.37
N TYR A 153 -13.00 -17.73 -7.94
CA TYR A 153 -12.61 -16.63 -8.81
C TYR A 153 -11.14 -16.69 -9.19
N ASP A 154 -10.79 -16.16 -10.37
CA ASP A 154 -9.41 -16.05 -10.83
C ASP A 154 -8.66 -14.95 -10.08
N PHE A 155 -7.37 -15.18 -9.86
CA PHE A 155 -6.44 -14.20 -9.28
C PHE A 155 -6.19 -13.02 -10.25
N PRO A 156 -6.15 -11.76 -9.75
CA PRO A 156 -6.35 -11.29 -8.38
C PRO A 156 -7.84 -11.22 -8.01
N ALA A 157 -8.20 -11.86 -6.89
CA ALA A 157 -9.57 -12.21 -6.54
C ALA A 157 -10.22 -11.32 -5.47
N GLY A 158 -9.47 -10.47 -4.77
CA GLY A 158 -9.98 -9.63 -3.68
C GLY A 158 -11.15 -8.72 -4.07
N LYS A 159 -11.18 -8.23 -5.33
CA LYS A 159 -12.31 -7.44 -5.86
C LYS A 159 -13.65 -8.19 -5.89
N TYR A 160 -13.63 -9.51 -5.98
CA TYR A 160 -14.85 -10.34 -5.99
C TYR A 160 -15.36 -10.55 -4.56
N VAL A 161 -14.46 -10.70 -3.58
CA VAL A 161 -14.82 -10.74 -2.15
C VAL A 161 -15.53 -9.44 -1.75
N ASP A 162 -14.99 -8.29 -2.15
CA ASP A 162 -15.60 -6.97 -1.93
C ASP A 162 -17.02 -6.89 -2.55
N LYS A 163 -17.19 -7.33 -3.80
CA LYS A 163 -18.48 -7.34 -4.47
C LYS A 163 -19.50 -8.27 -3.79
N LEU A 164 -19.08 -9.45 -3.33
CA LEU A 164 -19.95 -10.38 -2.61
C LEU A 164 -20.38 -9.80 -1.26
N ALA A 165 -19.47 -9.19 -0.52
CA ALA A 165 -19.75 -8.54 0.74
C ALA A 165 -20.78 -7.41 0.59
N LEU A 166 -20.62 -6.56 -0.43
CA LEU A 166 -21.56 -5.47 -0.72
C LEU A 166 -22.98 -5.96 -1.07
N LYS A 167 -23.08 -7.12 -1.69
CA LYS A 167 -24.39 -7.71 -2.09
C LYS A 167 -25.07 -8.48 -0.97
N SER A 168 -24.30 -8.98 -0.01
CA SER A 168 -24.81 -9.92 1.00
C SER A 168 -25.81 -9.28 1.97
N GLY A 169 -25.59 -8.00 2.35
CA GLY A 169 -26.36 -7.40 3.44
C GLY A 169 -26.18 -8.09 4.81
N TYR A 170 -25.32 -9.10 4.90
CA TYR A 170 -25.04 -9.83 6.12
C TYR A 170 -24.16 -9.01 7.06
N ASN A 171 -24.58 -8.88 8.31
CA ASN A 171 -23.90 -8.15 9.38
C ASN A 171 -23.69 -9.00 10.65
N GLY A 172 -23.77 -10.33 10.52
CA GLY A 172 -23.60 -11.27 11.62
C GLY A 172 -22.12 -11.55 11.95
N SER A 173 -21.91 -12.34 13.00
CA SER A 173 -20.60 -12.80 13.46
C SER A 173 -20.62 -14.29 13.78
N LYS A 174 -20.96 -15.09 12.78
CA LYS A 174 -21.21 -16.52 12.94
C LYS A 174 -20.00 -17.39 12.56
N TYR A 175 -19.21 -16.94 11.57
CA TYR A 175 -18.21 -17.78 10.93
C TYR A 175 -16.78 -17.47 11.37
N LEU A 176 -16.48 -16.20 11.68
CA LEU A 176 -15.12 -15.73 11.92
C LEU A 176 -14.99 -15.09 13.30
N SER A 177 -13.93 -15.46 14.00
CA SER A 177 -13.55 -14.81 15.25
C SER A 177 -13.14 -13.35 15.04
N LYS A 178 -13.25 -12.52 16.10
CA LYS A 178 -12.65 -11.19 16.07
C LYS A 178 -11.14 -11.29 15.89
N ILE A 179 -10.59 -10.53 14.95
CA ILE A 179 -9.14 -10.42 14.75
C ILE A 179 -8.60 -9.48 15.84
N LYS A 180 -7.65 -9.98 16.62
CA LYS A 180 -7.05 -9.20 17.73
C LYS A 180 -5.78 -8.51 17.24
N ALA A 181 -5.64 -7.24 17.56
CA ALA A 181 -4.40 -6.50 17.41
C ALA A 181 -3.78 -6.23 18.80
N HIS A 182 -2.45 -6.25 18.87
CA HIS A 182 -1.68 -5.90 20.06
C HIS A 182 -0.59 -4.90 19.65
N ASP A 183 -0.58 -3.73 20.26
CA ASP A 183 0.36 -2.64 19.98
C ASP A 183 0.43 -2.21 18.51
N GLY A 184 -0.67 -2.32 17.78
CA GLY A 184 -0.74 -2.01 16.34
C GLY A 184 -0.41 -3.20 15.43
N TRP A 185 -0.04 -4.36 15.98
CA TRP A 185 0.32 -5.56 15.23
C TRP A 185 -0.74 -6.65 15.32
N PHE A 186 -0.89 -7.44 14.26
CA PHE A 186 -1.87 -8.52 14.18
C PHE A 186 -1.40 -9.66 13.27
N ASN A 187 -2.11 -10.79 13.34
CA ASN A 187 -1.91 -11.95 12.48
C ASN A 187 -3.23 -12.29 11.77
N LEU A 188 -3.13 -12.75 10.53
CA LEU A 188 -4.27 -13.04 9.67
C LEU A 188 -4.37 -14.51 9.24
N SER A 189 -3.31 -15.31 9.40
CA SER A 189 -3.32 -16.73 9.02
C SER A 189 -4.40 -17.54 9.72
N GLY A 190 -4.70 -17.24 11.00
CA GLY A 190 -5.81 -17.86 11.71
C GLY A 190 -7.18 -17.51 11.11
N THR A 191 -7.35 -16.28 10.64
CA THR A 191 -8.57 -15.86 9.94
C THR A 191 -8.67 -16.54 8.57
N GLU A 192 -7.56 -16.67 7.84
CA GLU A 192 -7.51 -17.41 6.58
C GLU A 192 -8.02 -18.84 6.78
N TYR A 193 -7.51 -19.55 7.79
CA TYR A 193 -7.94 -20.90 8.10
C TYR A 193 -9.46 -20.98 8.37
N GLN A 194 -10.01 -20.05 9.15
CA GLN A 194 -11.45 -20.00 9.44
C GLN A 194 -12.27 -19.73 8.17
N VAL A 195 -11.84 -18.81 7.31
CA VAL A 195 -12.50 -18.52 6.04
C VAL A 195 -12.55 -19.76 5.16
N LEU A 196 -11.41 -20.43 4.96
CA LEU A 196 -11.34 -21.64 4.13
C LEU A 196 -12.23 -22.77 4.67
N GLY A 197 -12.35 -22.90 5.98
CA GLY A 197 -13.24 -23.89 6.61
C GLY A 197 -14.72 -23.53 6.54
N ALA A 198 -15.08 -22.25 6.47
CA ALA A 198 -16.47 -21.80 6.50
C ALA A 198 -17.06 -21.54 5.09
N ILE A 199 -16.24 -21.41 4.06
CA ILE A 199 -16.64 -20.96 2.73
C ILE A 199 -17.67 -21.89 2.07
N GLU A 200 -17.60 -23.18 2.33
CA GLU A 200 -18.55 -24.18 1.85
C GLU A 200 -19.95 -24.05 2.49
N THR A 201 -20.03 -23.42 3.68
CA THR A 201 -21.29 -23.23 4.40
C THR A 201 -22.10 -22.08 3.82
N SER A 202 -21.47 -20.93 3.56
CA SER A 202 -22.12 -19.76 2.96
C SER A 202 -21.09 -18.80 2.36
N ARG A 203 -20.96 -18.83 1.05
CA ARG A 203 -19.97 -18.04 0.31
C ARG A 203 -20.12 -16.53 0.52
N THR A 204 -21.35 -16.03 0.43
CA THR A 204 -21.63 -14.58 0.51
C THR A 204 -21.54 -14.05 1.92
N GLU A 205 -22.03 -14.80 2.92
CA GLU A 205 -21.99 -14.37 4.31
C GLU A 205 -20.55 -14.40 4.86
N VAL A 206 -19.76 -15.44 4.52
CA VAL A 206 -18.34 -15.53 4.89
C VAL A 206 -17.53 -14.38 4.27
N ALA A 207 -17.79 -14.02 3.00
CA ALA A 207 -17.15 -12.89 2.37
C ALA A 207 -17.51 -11.57 3.07
N ALA A 208 -18.78 -11.37 3.42
CA ALA A 208 -19.24 -10.18 4.15
C ALA A 208 -18.61 -10.09 5.55
N GLU A 209 -18.63 -11.19 6.29
CA GLU A 209 -18.03 -11.24 7.62
C GLU A 209 -16.51 -11.01 7.58
N LEU A 210 -15.81 -11.55 6.58
CA LEU A 210 -14.38 -11.31 6.38
C LEU A 210 -14.10 -9.81 6.17
N MET A 211 -14.84 -9.15 5.30
CA MET A 211 -14.68 -7.72 5.03
C MET A 211 -15.01 -6.87 6.26
N GLU A 212 -16.03 -7.25 7.01
CA GLU A 212 -16.40 -6.62 8.28
C GLU A 212 -15.26 -6.73 9.31
N ARG A 213 -14.72 -7.96 9.51
CA ARG A 213 -13.61 -8.21 10.45
C ARG A 213 -12.36 -7.42 10.11
N ILE A 214 -12.01 -7.36 8.82
CA ILE A 214 -10.85 -6.56 8.35
C ILE A 214 -11.10 -5.07 8.58
N SER A 215 -12.31 -4.57 8.29
CA SER A 215 -12.64 -3.16 8.47
C SER A 215 -12.56 -2.74 9.93
N ILE A 216 -13.13 -3.53 10.84
CA ILE A 216 -13.06 -3.29 12.29
C ILE A 216 -11.61 -3.35 12.78
N LEU A 217 -10.84 -4.35 12.35
CA LEU A 217 -9.42 -4.46 12.69
C LEU A 217 -8.63 -3.21 12.31
N LEU A 218 -8.76 -2.78 11.06
CA LEU A 218 -8.03 -1.59 10.56
C LEU A 218 -8.46 -0.32 11.29
N PHE A 219 -9.74 -0.20 11.62
CA PHE A 219 -10.24 0.91 12.44
C PHE A 219 -9.69 0.87 13.87
N ASP A 220 -9.72 -0.30 14.55
CA ASP A 220 -9.21 -0.48 15.91
C ASP A 220 -7.69 -0.15 15.97
N VAL A 221 -6.91 -0.63 14.98
CA VAL A 221 -5.48 -0.31 14.86
C VAL A 221 -5.26 1.17 14.60
N SER A 222 -6.06 1.78 13.73
CA SER A 222 -6.02 3.22 13.45
C SER A 222 -6.25 4.05 14.70
N LYS A 223 -7.28 3.72 15.48
CA LYS A 223 -7.60 4.38 16.74
C LYS A 223 -6.47 4.25 17.78
N TYR A 224 -5.92 3.05 17.92
CA TYR A 224 -4.80 2.81 18.82
C TYR A 224 -3.57 3.64 18.44
N LEU A 225 -3.18 3.63 17.16
CA LEU A 225 -2.00 4.36 16.69
C LEU A 225 -2.21 5.87 16.72
N ALA A 226 -3.42 6.37 16.40
CA ALA A 226 -3.76 7.78 16.53
C ALA A 226 -3.55 8.30 17.95
N ASN A 227 -4.05 7.55 18.94
CA ASN A 227 -3.88 7.89 20.36
C ASN A 227 -2.41 7.78 20.79
N LYS A 228 -1.71 6.69 20.41
CA LYS A 228 -0.32 6.45 20.80
C LYS A 228 0.65 7.52 20.30
N PHE A 229 0.44 8.03 19.10
CA PHE A 229 1.33 8.99 18.46
C PHE A 229 0.80 10.42 18.45
N ASP A 230 -0.33 10.67 19.11
CA ASP A 230 -1.01 11.97 19.19
C ASP A 230 -1.17 12.60 17.80
N THR A 231 -1.83 11.86 16.90
CA THR A 231 -2.13 12.35 15.56
C THR A 231 -3.61 12.15 15.23
N LYS A 232 -4.17 13.13 14.50
CA LYS A 232 -5.58 13.09 14.08
C LYS A 232 -5.75 12.69 12.62
N LYS A 233 -4.66 12.52 11.88
CA LYS A 233 -4.69 12.27 10.43
C LYS A 233 -4.16 10.88 10.11
N ILE A 234 -5.01 10.11 9.46
CA ILE A 234 -4.69 8.77 8.98
C ILE A 234 -4.97 8.72 7.49
N TYR A 235 -4.07 8.10 6.75
CA TYR A 235 -4.18 7.88 5.31
C TYR A 235 -4.11 6.40 5.01
N MET A 236 -4.95 5.93 4.10
CA MET A 236 -4.95 4.53 3.64
C MET A 236 -4.80 4.49 2.12
N ALA A 237 -3.81 3.74 1.64
CA ALA A 237 -3.50 3.58 0.23
C ALA A 237 -3.17 2.13 -0.13
N GLY A 238 -3.13 1.85 -1.42
CA GLY A 238 -2.92 0.51 -1.98
C GLY A 238 -4.20 -0.15 -2.46
N GLY A 239 -4.07 -1.23 -3.21
CA GLY A 239 -5.19 -1.90 -3.87
C GLY A 239 -6.34 -2.31 -2.94
N VAL A 240 -6.03 -2.74 -1.70
CA VAL A 240 -7.05 -3.08 -0.68
C VAL A 240 -7.81 -1.84 -0.22
N ALA A 241 -7.12 -0.68 -0.12
CA ALA A 241 -7.75 0.57 0.26
C ALA A 241 -8.74 1.10 -0.78
N SER A 242 -8.78 0.55 -2.00
CA SER A 242 -9.78 0.86 -3.03
C SER A 242 -11.12 0.13 -2.83
N SER A 243 -11.19 -0.86 -1.92
CA SER A 243 -12.40 -1.62 -1.61
C SER A 243 -13.55 -0.69 -1.19
N LYS A 244 -14.70 -0.87 -1.83
CA LYS A 244 -15.91 -0.07 -1.56
C LYS A 244 -16.51 -0.42 -0.19
N TYR A 245 -16.55 -1.70 0.15
CA TYR A 245 -17.05 -2.16 1.45
C TYR A 245 -16.21 -1.59 2.60
N LEU A 246 -14.90 -1.77 2.52
CA LEU A 246 -13.95 -1.31 3.53
C LEU A 246 -14.07 0.21 3.75
N ARG A 247 -14.12 0.99 2.67
CA ARG A 247 -14.30 2.45 2.74
C ARG A 247 -15.60 2.85 3.41
N ALA A 248 -16.71 2.20 3.04
CA ALA A 248 -18.03 2.49 3.61
C ALA A 248 -18.03 2.19 5.11
N LYS A 249 -17.56 1.01 5.51
CA LYS A 249 -17.56 0.58 6.91
C LYS A 249 -16.62 1.41 7.79
N ILE A 250 -15.41 1.70 7.31
CA ILE A 250 -14.47 2.54 8.06
C ILE A 250 -15.02 3.98 8.21
N ARG A 251 -15.68 4.53 7.20
CA ARG A 251 -16.34 5.84 7.33
C ARG A 251 -17.45 5.84 8.38
N GLU A 252 -18.30 4.82 8.39
CA GLU A 252 -19.33 4.62 9.42
C GLU A 252 -18.69 4.67 10.81
N LEU A 253 -17.70 3.81 11.09
CA LEU A 253 -17.00 3.73 12.38
C LEU A 253 -16.28 5.04 12.75
N THR A 254 -15.74 5.76 11.77
CA THR A 254 -15.03 7.03 12.00
C THR A 254 -16.02 8.14 12.37
N ASN A 255 -17.18 8.19 11.71
CA ASN A 255 -18.22 9.19 12.01
C ASN A 255 -18.78 9.03 13.43
N GLU A 256 -18.86 7.81 13.94
CA GLU A 256 -19.26 7.54 15.32
C GLU A 256 -18.21 7.97 16.36
N ASN A 257 -16.94 8.05 15.97
CA ASN A 257 -15.82 8.23 16.91
C ASN A 257 -15.31 9.69 17.01
N ASN A 258 -15.35 10.47 15.93
CA ASN A 258 -14.96 11.89 15.81
C ASN A 258 -13.56 12.29 16.39
N SER A 259 -12.70 11.34 16.77
CA SER A 259 -11.42 11.64 17.40
C SER A 259 -10.27 11.83 16.40
N PHE A 260 -10.41 11.28 15.20
CA PHE A 260 -9.44 11.36 14.10
C PHE A 260 -10.14 11.21 12.75
N THR A 261 -9.44 11.53 11.67
CA THR A 261 -9.95 11.38 10.30
C THR A 261 -9.19 10.28 9.57
N ILE A 262 -9.91 9.47 8.77
CA ILE A 262 -9.32 8.50 7.86
C ILE A 262 -9.59 8.92 6.41
N ASN A 263 -8.52 9.11 5.66
CA ASN A 263 -8.54 9.52 4.27
C ASN A 263 -8.06 8.37 3.38
N PHE A 264 -8.77 8.10 2.30
CA PHE A 264 -8.41 7.05 1.35
C PHE A 264 -7.84 7.67 0.08
N SER A 265 -6.71 7.16 -0.40
CA SER A 265 -6.17 7.56 -1.71
C SER A 265 -7.19 7.37 -2.83
N SER A 266 -7.04 8.16 -3.90
CA SER A 266 -7.81 7.87 -5.12
C SER A 266 -7.42 6.47 -5.65
N PRO A 267 -8.34 5.75 -6.30
CA PRO A 267 -8.05 4.43 -6.88
C PRO A 267 -6.87 4.44 -7.87
N GLU A 268 -6.67 5.55 -8.57
CA GLU A 268 -5.59 5.76 -9.54
C GLU A 268 -4.18 5.75 -8.91
N LEU A 269 -4.08 6.09 -7.62
CA LEU A 269 -2.84 6.07 -6.84
C LEU A 269 -2.69 4.80 -5.99
N SER A 270 -3.51 3.79 -6.22
CA SER A 270 -3.58 2.56 -5.41
C SER A 270 -2.83 1.38 -6.04
N GLY A 271 -2.24 1.56 -7.23
CA GLY A 271 -1.51 0.54 -7.97
C GLY A 271 -0.01 0.71 -7.90
#